data_baf5b0518efbb93c5061610d59e4a9c3
#
_entry.id   baf5b0518efbb93c5061610d59e4a9c3
#
_cell.length_a   1.000
_cell.length_b   1.000
_cell.length_c   1.000
_cell.angle_alpha   90.00
_cell.angle_beta   90.00
_cell.angle_gamma   90.00
#
_symmetry.space_group_name_H-M   'P 1'
#
loop_
_entity.id
_entity.type
_entity.pdbx_description
1 polymer ?
#
loop_
_entity_poly.entity_id
_entity_poly.type
_entity_poly.pdbx_seq_one_letter_code
_entity_poly.pdbx_strand_id
1 'polypeptide(L)'
;MKVISRFILILFFIALILLSYLSIVGIETDRFNKQISNKIENTNKEIEIELKKIKLVLDPFKFRLNVKTVGAKLISRNRIIEIENIKTQISLRSLIDNQFSIENLEISTKSLEITNLISFFRSVKNIPELFILEKFIKKGYLIADIKLEFDREGKIKDNYIINGFVKDTKVSLLKKYHIEKLNFIFDYKKDDLQLGDILFSLNDLRFLSEKVLVKKIKDEFLIKGYVNHDELNINQKNLELFIKPFFSNLNIERIKVSSKNIFSFKLNKKFQFKDLNIESEMLINEFEVFNNLSLKKFFPKIKKNIFFSNNKLSVKYKNNNFSINGNGNVLLQDKNDNLTYILNKKNNVLDFKTSLKIKDNPFLIGPLNYEKNQNDETLIKIEGLKDKNNLFQIKSFSLNEEKNKIEIKDLIFNKKFEIINLDKVYLEYVDKEKQKNSIKLNKKKDKYSLKGSFFNANKLIDELLSDDDNSNIFNINTKINIDVDKIRLDNEYDLLNFSGDIFIKDKKVTKANLVGNFSNDKKLKFTINTNDNNKITTLYVDKAEPIVRRYKFIKGFDEGSLDFYSSKNSNESTSKLK
;
A
#
# COMPACT_ATOMS: atom_id res chain seq x y z
N MET A 1 91.53 9.89 -27.58
CA MET A 1 90.41 9.07 -27.07
C MET A 1 89.99 9.37 -25.62
N LYS A 2 90.91 9.44 -24.62
CA LYS A 2 90.53 9.69 -23.19
C LYS A 2 89.73 11.02 -22.92
N VAL A 3 90.00 12.11 -23.68
CA VAL A 3 89.26 13.40 -23.48
C VAL A 3 87.86 13.34 -24.01
N ILE A 4 87.63 12.70 -25.16
CA ILE A 4 86.31 12.50 -25.76
C ILE A 4 85.44 11.59 -24.86
N SER A 5 86.02 10.51 -24.31
CA SER A 5 85.36 9.61 -23.38
C SER A 5 84.91 10.34 -22.09
N ARG A 6 85.76 11.20 -21.52
CA ARG A 6 85.40 12.01 -20.35
C ARG A 6 84.31 13.03 -20.67
N PHE A 7 84.35 13.65 -21.83
CA PHE A 7 83.29 14.58 -22.27
C PHE A 7 81.91 13.86 -22.45
N ILE A 8 81.94 12.68 -23.08
CA ILE A 8 80.74 11.85 -23.23
C ILE A 8 80.22 11.41 -21.85
N LEU A 9 81.08 11.06 -20.91
CA LEU A 9 80.72 10.67 -19.57
C LEU A 9 80.10 11.82 -18.75
N ILE A 10 80.63 13.04 -18.87
CA ILE A 10 80.09 14.25 -18.26
C ILE A 10 78.72 14.59 -18.89
N LEU A 11 78.57 14.52 -20.20
CA LEU A 11 77.36 14.72 -20.90
C LEU A 11 76.25 13.70 -20.47
N PHE A 12 76.69 12.42 -20.29
CA PHE A 12 75.83 11.38 -19.79
C PHE A 12 75.34 11.67 -18.36
N PHE A 13 76.22 12.10 -17.45
CA PHE A 13 75.87 12.48 -16.08
C PHE A 13 74.91 13.70 -16.05
N ILE A 14 75.15 14.72 -16.87
CA ILE A 14 74.29 15.87 -17.01
C ILE A 14 72.91 15.44 -17.53
N ALA A 15 72.89 14.55 -18.54
CA ALA A 15 71.60 14.03 -19.07
C ALA A 15 70.84 13.20 -18.00
N LEU A 16 71.57 12.40 -17.18
CA LEU A 16 71.02 11.63 -16.11
C LEU A 16 70.42 12.52 -14.98
N ILE A 17 71.12 13.59 -14.60
CA ILE A 17 70.66 14.58 -13.65
C ILE A 17 69.44 15.29 -14.19
N LEU A 18 69.44 15.67 -15.44
CA LEU A 18 68.34 16.34 -16.10
C LEU A 18 67.11 15.44 -16.21
N LEU A 19 67.29 14.17 -16.59
CA LEU A 19 66.26 13.17 -16.59
C LEU A 19 65.68 12.92 -15.18
N SER A 20 66.58 12.83 -14.18
CA SER A 20 66.15 12.69 -12.77
C SER A 20 65.35 13.91 -12.31
N TYR A 21 65.79 15.11 -12.63
CA TYR A 21 65.07 16.32 -12.31
C TYR A 21 63.69 16.35 -12.98
N LEU A 22 63.60 16.06 -14.28
CA LEU A 22 62.35 15.99 -15.03
C LEU A 22 61.43 14.92 -14.51
N SER A 23 61.96 13.82 -13.97
CA SER A 23 61.19 12.68 -13.45
C SER A 23 60.67 12.90 -12.02
N ILE A 24 61.40 13.63 -11.18
CA ILE A 24 61.07 13.84 -9.76
C ILE A 24 60.39 15.19 -9.54
N VAL A 25 61.01 16.25 -10.04
CA VAL A 25 60.53 17.65 -9.83
C VAL A 25 59.59 18.09 -10.94
N GLY A 26 59.94 17.80 -12.20
CA GLY A 26 59.22 18.22 -13.38
C GLY A 26 59.42 19.72 -13.72
N ILE A 27 58.72 20.17 -14.70
CA ILE A 27 58.73 21.58 -15.15
C ILE A 27 57.34 22.17 -15.09
N GLU A 28 57.21 23.36 -14.50
CA GLU A 28 55.96 24.17 -14.57
C GLU A 28 56.09 25.17 -15.72
N THR A 29 55.09 25.23 -16.59
CA THR A 29 55.07 26.10 -17.76
C THR A 29 53.62 26.55 -18.11
N ASP A 30 53.52 27.67 -18.71
CA ASP A 30 52.29 28.23 -19.29
C ASP A 30 52.30 28.24 -20.84
N ARG A 31 53.44 27.87 -21.43
CA ARG A 31 53.68 27.95 -22.89
C ARG A 31 52.67 27.15 -23.72
N PHE A 32 52.11 26.05 -23.14
CA PHE A 32 51.16 25.18 -23.83
C PHE A 32 49.69 25.61 -23.59
N ASN A 33 49.41 26.54 -22.68
CA ASN A 33 48.04 26.93 -22.33
C ASN A 33 47.25 27.35 -23.55
N LYS A 34 47.82 28.24 -24.37
CA LYS A 34 47.15 28.75 -25.58
C LYS A 34 46.90 27.67 -26.64
N GLN A 35 47.82 26.69 -26.78
CA GLN A 35 47.66 25.59 -27.72
C GLN A 35 46.55 24.64 -27.28
N ILE A 36 46.46 24.33 -25.97
CA ILE A 36 45.45 23.51 -25.40
C ILE A 36 44.07 24.17 -25.48
N SER A 37 43.99 25.47 -25.13
CA SER A 37 42.77 26.26 -25.23
C SER A 37 42.21 26.25 -26.66
N ASN A 38 43.06 26.65 -27.64
CA ASN A 38 42.69 26.64 -29.04
C ASN A 38 42.22 25.25 -29.55
N LYS A 39 42.85 24.14 -29.05
CA LYS A 39 42.49 22.80 -29.46
C LYS A 39 41.08 22.43 -28.92
N ILE A 40 40.76 22.81 -27.69
CA ILE A 40 39.46 22.58 -27.07
C ILE A 40 38.37 23.41 -27.75
N GLU A 41 38.62 24.69 -27.98
CA GLU A 41 37.72 25.63 -28.70
C GLU A 41 37.43 25.14 -30.13
N ASN A 42 38.46 24.60 -30.82
CA ASN A 42 38.28 24.02 -32.15
C ASN A 42 37.45 22.74 -32.14
N THR A 43 37.48 22.00 -31.02
CA THR A 43 36.67 20.76 -30.86
C THR A 43 35.23 21.10 -30.50
N ASN A 44 35.02 22.11 -29.68
CA ASN A 44 33.69 22.56 -29.28
C ASN A 44 33.69 24.09 -29.08
N LYS A 45 33.17 24.84 -30.07
CA LYS A 45 33.13 26.31 -30.08
C LYS A 45 32.33 26.94 -28.94
N GLU A 46 31.54 26.18 -28.21
CA GLU A 46 30.75 26.64 -27.08
C GLU A 46 31.50 26.53 -25.74
N ILE A 47 32.70 25.95 -25.72
CA ILE A 47 33.51 25.75 -24.50
C ILE A 47 34.87 26.40 -24.66
N GLU A 48 35.17 27.30 -23.73
CA GLU A 48 36.51 27.87 -23.53
C GLU A 48 37.14 27.29 -22.28
N ILE A 49 38.45 27.11 -22.27
CA ILE A 49 39.20 26.68 -21.10
C ILE A 49 40.25 27.70 -20.70
N GLU A 50 40.20 28.14 -19.47
CA GLU A 50 41.24 28.97 -18.84
C GLU A 50 42.14 28.05 -18.00
N LEU A 51 43.43 27.96 -18.36
CA LEU A 51 44.40 27.16 -17.65
C LEU A 51 45.39 28.09 -16.90
N LYS A 52 45.79 27.68 -15.71
CA LYS A 52 46.90 28.29 -14.96
C LYS A 52 48.20 27.70 -15.43
N LYS A 53 49.09 27.30 -14.52
CA LYS A 53 50.34 26.62 -14.85
C LYS A 53 50.11 25.15 -15.07
N ILE A 54 50.85 24.57 -16.00
CA ILE A 54 50.86 23.13 -16.29
C ILE A 54 52.16 22.57 -15.76
N LYS A 55 52.06 21.51 -14.94
CA LYS A 55 53.24 20.76 -14.47
C LYS A 55 53.44 19.52 -15.36
N LEU A 56 54.65 19.39 -15.89
CA LEU A 56 55.09 18.31 -16.75
C LEU A 56 56.08 17.43 -15.97
N VAL A 57 55.83 16.14 -15.84
CA VAL A 57 56.70 15.17 -15.15
C VAL A 57 56.97 14.00 -16.10
N LEU A 58 58.23 13.76 -16.41
CA LEU A 58 58.65 12.68 -17.30
C LEU A 58 58.65 11.33 -16.56
N ASP A 59 58.05 10.32 -17.15
CA ASP A 59 58.20 8.91 -16.75
C ASP A 59 59.08 8.19 -17.79
N PRO A 60 60.40 8.11 -17.57
CA PRO A 60 61.30 7.56 -18.55
C PRO A 60 61.13 6.05 -18.70
N PHE A 61 60.67 5.34 -17.67
CA PHE A 61 60.49 3.89 -17.71
C PHE A 61 59.27 3.49 -18.55
N LYS A 62 58.22 4.29 -18.54
CA LYS A 62 57.02 4.05 -19.33
C LYS A 62 56.97 4.82 -20.65
N PHE A 63 57.99 5.62 -20.92
CA PHE A 63 58.08 6.50 -22.11
C PHE A 63 56.83 7.43 -22.22
N ARG A 64 56.45 8.04 -21.08
CA ARG A 64 55.26 8.91 -20.95
C ARG A 64 55.60 10.24 -20.30
N LEU A 65 54.78 11.23 -20.65
CA LEU A 65 54.81 12.54 -20.00
C LEU A 65 53.50 12.68 -19.19
N ASN A 66 53.62 12.76 -17.87
CA ASN A 66 52.51 13.05 -16.99
C ASN A 66 52.29 14.57 -16.95
N VAL A 67 51.12 15.00 -17.32
CA VAL A 67 50.69 16.40 -17.37
C VAL A 67 49.64 16.64 -16.31
N LYS A 68 49.84 17.66 -15.47
CA LYS A 68 48.90 18.05 -14.44
C LYS A 68 48.69 19.56 -14.47
N THR A 69 47.42 20.01 -14.44
CA THR A 69 47.07 21.40 -14.19
C THR A 69 46.12 21.51 -13.01
N VAL A 70 46.18 22.64 -12.27
CA VAL A 70 45.36 22.89 -11.07
C VAL A 70 44.61 24.18 -11.26
N GLY A 71 43.34 24.21 -10.86
CA GLY A 71 42.46 25.38 -10.88
C GLY A 71 42.10 25.84 -12.28
N ALA A 72 41.92 24.89 -13.21
CA ALA A 72 41.38 25.18 -14.54
C ALA A 72 39.92 25.63 -14.44
N LYS A 73 39.49 26.47 -15.38
CA LYS A 73 38.09 26.89 -15.50
C LYS A 73 37.56 26.52 -16.88
N LEU A 74 36.39 25.93 -16.91
CA LEU A 74 35.60 25.74 -18.13
C LEU A 74 34.57 26.87 -18.21
N ILE A 75 34.52 27.55 -19.34
CA ILE A 75 33.66 28.72 -19.55
C ILE A 75 32.76 28.44 -20.75
N SER A 76 31.44 28.69 -20.61
CA SER A 76 30.49 28.69 -21.73
C SER A 76 29.43 29.75 -21.50
N ARG A 77 29.32 30.73 -22.42
CA ARG A 77 28.32 31.82 -22.39
C ARG A 77 28.16 32.44 -20.99
N ASN A 78 29.24 32.91 -20.39
CA ASN A 78 29.30 33.51 -19.04
C ASN A 78 29.00 32.53 -17.88
N ARG A 79 28.99 31.21 -18.12
CA ARG A 79 28.91 30.20 -17.08
C ARG A 79 30.31 29.61 -16.85
N ILE A 80 30.69 29.50 -15.59
CA ILE A 80 32.03 29.05 -15.20
C ILE A 80 31.89 27.78 -14.33
N ILE A 81 32.66 26.75 -14.69
CA ILE A 81 32.85 25.55 -13.86
C ILE A 81 34.32 25.52 -13.45
N GLU A 82 34.57 25.53 -12.15
CA GLU A 82 35.90 25.40 -11.62
C GLU A 82 36.30 23.92 -11.46
N ILE A 83 37.42 23.58 -12.08
CA ILE A 83 38.04 22.26 -12.00
C ILE A 83 39.16 22.33 -10.96
N GLU A 84 39.24 21.33 -10.05
CA GLU A 84 40.31 21.29 -9.08
C GLU A 84 41.64 20.92 -9.74
N ASN A 85 41.65 19.81 -10.48
CA ASN A 85 42.79 19.38 -11.25
C ASN A 85 42.42 18.57 -12.49
N ILE A 86 43.29 18.63 -13.49
CA ILE A 86 43.22 17.78 -14.67
C ILE A 86 44.58 17.09 -14.76
N LYS A 87 44.57 15.77 -14.90
CA LYS A 87 45.79 14.95 -15.13
C LYS A 87 45.61 14.17 -16.42
N THR A 88 46.69 14.10 -17.19
CA THR A 88 46.70 13.29 -18.41
C THR A 88 48.07 12.65 -18.59
N GLN A 89 48.12 11.55 -19.32
CA GLN A 89 49.34 10.88 -19.73
C GLN A 89 49.48 10.95 -21.24
N ILE A 90 50.59 11.48 -21.69
CA ILE A 90 50.94 11.62 -23.10
C ILE A 90 51.99 10.57 -23.44
N SER A 91 51.71 9.73 -24.42
CA SER A 91 52.68 8.75 -24.92
C SER A 91 53.70 9.44 -25.79
N LEU A 92 54.98 9.39 -25.40
CA LEU A 92 56.09 9.92 -26.21
C LEU A 92 56.27 9.14 -27.53
N ARG A 93 55.97 7.85 -27.52
CA ARG A 93 56.00 7.02 -28.71
C ARG A 93 54.94 7.45 -29.74
N SER A 94 53.73 7.68 -29.28
CA SER A 94 52.65 8.14 -30.16
C SER A 94 52.90 9.52 -30.77
N LEU A 95 53.66 10.39 -30.08
CA LEU A 95 54.08 11.68 -30.65
C LEU A 95 55.11 11.47 -31.79
N ILE A 96 56.01 10.48 -31.69
CA ILE A 96 56.97 10.14 -32.74
C ILE A 96 56.23 9.55 -33.95
N ASP A 97 55.25 8.69 -33.70
CA ASP A 97 54.46 7.99 -34.73
C ASP A 97 53.34 8.86 -35.34
N ASN A 98 53.26 10.13 -34.96
CA ASN A 98 52.23 11.10 -35.39
C ASN A 98 50.79 10.65 -35.14
N GLN A 99 50.57 9.86 -34.07
CA GLN A 99 49.28 9.37 -33.60
C GLN A 99 48.74 10.25 -32.46
N PHE A 100 47.46 10.02 -32.05
CA PHE A 100 46.92 10.68 -30.88
C PHE A 100 47.68 10.28 -29.62
N SER A 101 48.21 11.26 -28.91
CA SER A 101 49.21 11.03 -27.87
C SER A 101 48.67 10.92 -26.44
N ILE A 102 47.42 11.32 -26.21
CA ILE A 102 46.78 11.23 -24.90
C ILE A 102 46.21 9.82 -24.71
N GLU A 103 46.65 9.13 -23.67
CA GLU A 103 46.17 7.78 -23.35
C GLU A 103 45.01 7.80 -22.35
N ASN A 104 45.08 8.67 -21.35
CA ASN A 104 44.05 8.85 -20.34
C ASN A 104 43.88 10.31 -19.94
N LEU A 105 42.70 10.62 -19.39
CA LEU A 105 42.37 11.91 -18.83
C LEU A 105 41.63 11.71 -17.51
N GLU A 106 42.19 12.25 -16.43
CA GLU A 106 41.55 12.28 -15.12
C GLU A 106 41.19 13.73 -14.79
N ILE A 107 39.94 13.98 -14.45
CA ILE A 107 39.42 15.30 -14.06
C ILE A 107 38.80 15.18 -12.67
N SER A 108 39.29 15.98 -11.72
CA SER A 108 38.69 16.11 -10.39
C SER A 108 38.04 17.50 -10.30
N THR A 109 36.77 17.53 -9.93
CA THR A 109 36.04 18.80 -9.79
C THR A 109 36.20 19.34 -8.37
N LYS A 110 36.11 20.65 -8.21
CA LYS A 110 35.79 21.25 -6.91
C LYS A 110 34.32 20.94 -6.54
N SER A 111 33.88 21.42 -5.39
CA SER A 111 32.46 21.39 -5.05
C SER A 111 31.68 22.29 -6.01
N LEU A 112 30.94 21.69 -6.91
CA LEU A 112 30.14 22.39 -7.93
C LEU A 112 28.68 22.47 -7.48
N GLU A 113 28.08 23.64 -7.63
CA GLU A 113 26.64 23.76 -7.47
C GLU A 113 25.92 23.10 -8.64
N ILE A 114 25.03 22.15 -8.37
CA ILE A 114 24.34 21.33 -9.40
C ILE A 114 23.53 22.22 -10.36
N THR A 115 22.89 23.27 -9.87
CA THR A 115 22.13 24.22 -10.69
C THR A 115 23.02 24.94 -11.69
N ASN A 116 24.21 25.35 -11.28
CA ASN A 116 25.20 25.99 -12.16
C ASN A 116 25.73 24.98 -13.18
N LEU A 117 26.00 23.74 -12.76
CA LEU A 117 26.44 22.67 -13.65
C LEU A 117 25.39 22.37 -14.73
N ILE A 118 24.12 22.24 -14.38
CA ILE A 118 23.01 22.04 -15.33
C ILE A 118 22.93 23.22 -16.31
N SER A 119 23.00 24.45 -15.81
CA SER A 119 22.95 25.64 -16.62
C SER A 119 24.13 25.74 -17.61
N PHE A 120 25.32 25.31 -17.17
CA PHE A 120 26.50 25.21 -18.04
C PHE A 120 26.28 24.20 -19.16
N PHE A 121 25.86 22.97 -18.84
CA PHE A 121 25.60 21.96 -19.87
C PHE A 121 24.49 22.39 -20.84
N ARG A 122 23.48 23.12 -20.38
CA ARG A 122 22.45 23.69 -21.25
C ARG A 122 22.99 24.76 -22.20
N SER A 123 24.00 25.52 -21.80
CA SER A 123 24.63 26.47 -22.69
C SER A 123 25.45 25.81 -23.80
N VAL A 124 26.00 24.61 -23.52
CA VAL A 124 26.75 23.81 -24.50
C VAL A 124 25.81 22.99 -25.39
N LYS A 125 24.80 22.37 -24.80
CA LYS A 125 23.82 21.52 -25.52
C LYS A 125 22.43 21.62 -24.89
N ASN A 126 21.53 22.30 -25.59
CA ASN A 126 20.16 22.45 -25.09
C ASN A 126 19.31 21.22 -25.43
N ILE A 127 19.17 20.32 -24.46
CA ILE A 127 18.32 19.13 -24.57
C ILE A 127 17.19 19.16 -23.53
N PRO A 128 16.00 18.58 -23.85
CA PRO A 128 14.83 18.61 -22.97
C PRO A 128 15.09 18.05 -21.57
N GLU A 129 15.93 17.03 -21.45
CA GLU A 129 16.27 16.38 -20.17
C GLU A 129 16.93 17.36 -19.19
N LEU A 130 17.88 18.18 -19.65
CA LEU A 130 18.52 19.19 -18.81
C LEU A 130 17.55 20.28 -18.35
N PHE A 131 16.59 20.66 -19.20
CA PHE A 131 15.53 21.60 -18.82
C PHE A 131 14.64 21.04 -17.70
N ILE A 132 14.31 19.74 -17.77
CA ILE A 132 13.51 19.08 -16.74
C ILE A 132 14.30 18.99 -15.42
N LEU A 133 15.58 18.63 -15.47
CA LEU A 133 16.44 18.57 -14.29
C LEU A 133 16.57 19.95 -13.61
N GLU A 134 16.72 21.02 -14.39
CA GLU A 134 16.77 22.40 -13.85
C GLU A 134 15.46 22.79 -13.15
N LYS A 135 14.32 22.34 -13.66
CA LYS A 135 13.03 22.57 -13.00
C LYS A 135 12.88 21.80 -11.68
N PHE A 136 13.43 20.60 -11.60
CA PHE A 136 13.28 19.76 -10.42
C PHE A 136 14.32 20.05 -9.34
N ILE A 137 15.60 20.23 -9.71
CA ILE A 137 16.68 20.46 -8.76
C ILE A 137 16.72 21.96 -8.41
N LYS A 138 16.60 22.26 -7.11
CA LYS A 138 16.57 23.64 -6.61
C LYS A 138 17.86 24.07 -5.92
N LYS A 139 18.62 23.11 -5.41
CA LYS A 139 19.90 23.31 -4.73
C LYS A 139 20.64 21.98 -4.70
N GLY A 140 21.93 22.00 -4.47
CA GLY A 140 22.76 20.83 -4.23
C GLY A 140 24.18 21.04 -4.73
N TYR A 141 25.08 20.21 -4.22
CA TYR A 141 26.49 20.27 -4.55
C TYR A 141 26.95 18.89 -5.05
N LEU A 142 27.86 18.92 -6.02
CA LEU A 142 28.48 17.74 -6.63
C LEU A 142 30.00 17.87 -6.57
N ILE A 143 30.66 16.79 -6.18
CA ILE A 143 32.10 16.57 -6.41
C ILE A 143 32.23 15.31 -7.24
N ALA A 144 33.01 15.33 -8.30
CA ALA A 144 33.18 14.20 -9.19
C ALA A 144 34.64 14.02 -9.63
N ASP A 145 35.05 12.75 -9.75
CA ASP A 145 36.25 12.30 -10.40
C ASP A 145 35.87 11.56 -11.69
N ILE A 146 36.40 12.01 -12.79
CA ILE A 146 36.14 11.49 -14.13
C ILE A 146 37.41 10.86 -14.66
N LYS A 147 37.36 9.59 -15.09
CA LYS A 147 38.46 8.89 -15.75
C LYS A 147 38.05 8.44 -17.14
N LEU A 148 38.76 8.94 -18.13
CA LEU A 148 38.54 8.63 -19.53
C LEU A 148 39.82 7.97 -20.09
N GLU A 149 39.66 6.95 -20.90
CA GLU A 149 40.72 6.37 -21.72
C GLU A 149 40.43 6.63 -23.20
N PHE A 150 41.48 6.78 -23.97
CA PHE A 150 41.38 7.02 -25.40
C PHE A 150 42.02 5.88 -26.20
N ASP A 151 41.51 5.64 -27.38
CA ASP A 151 42.17 4.78 -28.36
C ASP A 151 43.21 5.55 -29.16
N ARG A 152 43.85 4.86 -30.11
CA ARG A 152 44.92 5.46 -30.95
C ARG A 152 44.36 6.54 -31.92
N GLU A 153 43.05 6.54 -32.15
CA GLU A 153 42.36 7.52 -33.01
C GLU A 153 41.86 8.72 -32.21
N GLY A 154 41.99 8.70 -30.88
CA GLY A 154 41.51 9.76 -30.00
C GLY A 154 40.04 9.66 -29.62
N LYS A 155 39.42 8.52 -29.83
CA LYS A 155 38.05 8.27 -29.37
C LYS A 155 38.05 7.79 -27.92
N ILE A 156 37.08 8.24 -27.14
CA ILE A 156 36.89 7.78 -25.77
C ILE A 156 36.44 6.31 -25.80
N LYS A 157 37.16 5.45 -25.05
CA LYS A 157 36.81 4.05 -24.90
C LYS A 157 35.58 3.90 -23.99
N ASP A 158 34.85 2.80 -24.13
CA ASP A 158 33.63 2.50 -23.34
C ASP A 158 33.87 2.17 -21.86
N ASN A 159 35.16 2.15 -21.40
CA ASN A 159 35.57 1.86 -20.04
C ASN A 159 35.72 3.09 -19.13
N TYR A 160 35.11 4.23 -19.51
CA TYR A 160 35.13 5.43 -18.68
C TYR A 160 34.44 5.22 -17.34
N ILE A 161 34.92 5.92 -16.31
CA ILE A 161 34.44 5.84 -14.93
C ILE A 161 34.19 7.26 -14.44
N ILE A 162 33.02 7.50 -13.83
CA ILE A 162 32.72 8.76 -13.16
C ILE A 162 32.24 8.42 -11.74
N ASN A 163 33.04 8.77 -10.74
CA ASN A 163 32.69 8.59 -9.33
C ASN A 163 32.45 9.94 -8.70
N GLY A 164 31.64 9.96 -7.66
CA GLY A 164 31.45 11.23 -7.00
C GLY A 164 30.51 11.16 -5.80
N PHE A 165 30.23 12.34 -5.31
CA PHE A 165 29.42 12.56 -4.15
C PHE A 165 28.47 13.73 -4.40
N VAL A 166 27.20 13.54 -4.05
CA VAL A 166 26.17 14.57 -4.11
C VAL A 166 25.76 14.93 -2.70
N LYS A 167 25.64 16.22 -2.39
CA LYS A 167 25.36 16.71 -1.05
C LYS A 167 24.28 17.80 -1.03
N ASP A 168 23.46 17.77 0.04
CA ASP A 168 22.45 18.78 0.38
C ASP A 168 21.53 19.16 -0.80
N THR A 169 21.20 18.15 -1.61
CA THR A 169 20.37 18.39 -2.79
C THR A 169 18.90 18.50 -2.40
N LYS A 170 18.25 19.53 -2.98
CA LYS A 170 16.81 19.76 -2.87
C LYS A 170 16.15 19.54 -4.22
N VAL A 171 15.15 18.63 -4.24
CA VAL A 171 14.38 18.30 -5.43
C VAL A 171 12.90 18.54 -5.17
N SER A 172 12.21 19.24 -6.08
CA SER A 172 10.76 19.47 -5.99
C SER A 172 10.05 18.78 -7.14
N LEU A 173 9.20 17.78 -6.82
CA LEU A 173 8.45 17.02 -7.80
C LEU A 173 6.96 17.38 -7.71
N LEU A 174 6.35 17.75 -8.86
CA LEU A 174 4.92 17.99 -9.00
C LEU A 174 4.31 18.97 -7.98
N LYS A 175 5.09 19.90 -7.41
CA LYS A 175 4.69 20.84 -6.33
C LYS A 175 4.17 20.18 -5.03
N LYS A 176 4.13 18.85 -4.96
CA LYS A 176 3.60 18.09 -3.82
C LYS A 176 4.68 17.34 -3.04
N TYR A 177 5.72 16.87 -3.75
CA TYR A 177 6.77 16.04 -3.16
C TYR A 177 8.07 16.84 -3.11
N HIS A 178 8.56 17.07 -1.89
CA HIS A 178 9.79 17.79 -1.63
C HIS A 178 10.82 16.84 -1.06
N ILE A 179 11.86 16.56 -1.83
CA ILE A 179 13.02 15.82 -1.37
C ILE A 179 14.04 16.86 -0.92
N GLU A 180 14.50 16.74 0.32
CA GLU A 180 15.49 17.61 0.93
C GLU A 180 16.62 16.80 1.56
N LYS A 181 17.77 17.45 1.74
CA LYS A 181 18.97 16.83 2.33
C LYS A 181 19.35 15.51 1.62
N LEU A 182 19.15 15.47 0.29
CA LEU A 182 19.53 14.31 -0.50
C LEU A 182 21.04 14.26 -0.63
N ASN A 183 21.64 13.24 -0.06
CA ASN A 183 23.06 12.92 -0.09
C ASN A 183 23.25 11.52 -0.61
N PHE A 184 24.24 11.29 -1.46
CA PHE A 184 24.63 9.96 -1.93
C PHE A 184 26.01 9.97 -2.57
N ILE A 185 26.67 8.83 -2.58
CA ILE A 185 27.81 8.53 -3.44
C ILE A 185 27.31 7.90 -4.73
N PHE A 186 28.04 8.08 -5.83
CA PHE A 186 27.70 7.46 -7.09
C PHE A 186 28.93 6.94 -7.83
N ASP A 187 28.72 5.87 -8.59
CA ASP A 187 29.67 5.25 -9.50
C ASP A 187 28.94 5.01 -10.84
N TYR A 188 29.41 5.66 -11.89
CA TYR A 188 28.87 5.52 -13.24
C TYR A 188 29.90 4.90 -14.16
N LYS A 189 29.57 3.76 -14.74
CA LYS A 189 30.40 3.03 -15.68
C LYS A 189 29.55 2.55 -16.84
N LYS A 190 29.94 2.95 -18.04
CA LYS A 190 29.21 2.60 -19.26
C LYS A 190 27.72 2.92 -19.08
N ASP A 191 26.76 2.17 -19.21
CA ASP A 191 25.33 2.49 -19.07
C ASP A 191 24.76 2.17 -17.67
N ASP A 192 25.61 1.85 -16.69
CA ASP A 192 25.24 1.48 -15.32
C ASP A 192 25.63 2.59 -14.34
N LEU A 193 24.63 3.14 -13.62
CA LEU A 193 24.82 4.06 -12.52
C LEU A 193 24.45 3.37 -11.21
N GLN A 194 25.38 3.30 -10.30
CA GLN A 194 25.16 2.82 -8.94
C GLN A 194 25.18 3.99 -7.98
N LEU A 195 24.14 4.11 -7.14
CA LEU A 195 24.08 5.05 -6.03
C LEU A 195 24.19 4.27 -4.73
N GLY A 196 24.98 4.79 -3.79
CA GLY A 196 25.20 4.20 -2.48
C GLY A 196 25.05 5.24 -1.37
N ASP A 197 24.87 4.78 -0.12
CA ASP A 197 24.78 5.59 1.08
C ASP A 197 23.80 6.76 0.96
N ILE A 198 22.62 6.47 0.41
CA ILE A 198 21.62 7.48 0.09
C ILE A 198 20.86 7.85 1.36
N LEU A 199 20.88 9.13 1.70
CA LEU A 199 20.10 9.72 2.77
C LEU A 199 19.24 10.85 2.20
N PHE A 200 17.95 10.88 2.50
CA PHE A 200 17.07 11.97 2.11
C PHE A 200 15.87 12.11 3.03
N SER A 201 15.23 13.27 3.00
CA SER A 201 13.93 13.51 3.59
C SER A 201 12.91 13.77 2.48
N LEU A 202 11.78 13.05 2.51
CA LEU A 202 10.64 13.28 1.63
C LEU A 202 9.51 13.87 2.46
N ASN A 203 9.18 15.14 2.23
CA ASN A 203 8.19 15.88 3.03
C ASN A 203 8.39 15.70 4.54
N ASP A 204 9.61 15.94 5.01
CA ASP A 204 10.09 15.80 6.41
C ASP A 204 10.24 14.35 6.92
N LEU A 205 9.84 13.33 6.17
CA LEU A 205 10.07 11.94 6.53
C LEU A 205 11.45 11.49 6.06
N ARG A 206 12.25 10.95 6.98
CA ARG A 206 13.63 10.54 6.73
C ARG A 206 13.69 9.11 6.18
N PHE A 207 14.44 8.93 5.10
CA PHE A 207 14.67 7.65 4.42
C PHE A 207 16.15 7.39 4.23
N LEU A 208 16.51 6.12 4.26
CA LEU A 208 17.83 5.60 4.03
C LEU A 208 17.79 4.57 2.90
N SER A 209 18.83 4.55 2.07
CA SER A 209 18.98 3.52 1.06
C SER A 209 20.46 3.16 0.90
N GLU A 210 20.79 1.89 1.08
CA GLU A 210 22.16 1.42 0.93
C GLU A 210 22.59 1.41 -0.54
N LYS A 211 21.63 1.10 -1.45
CA LYS A 211 21.95 0.93 -2.86
C LYS A 211 20.75 1.16 -3.77
N VAL A 212 20.98 1.95 -4.82
CA VAL A 212 20.09 2.08 -5.97
C VAL A 212 20.89 1.87 -7.25
N LEU A 213 20.39 1.03 -8.14
CA LEU A 213 20.96 0.74 -9.46
C LEU A 213 20.08 1.39 -10.52
N VAL A 214 20.69 2.13 -11.42
CA VAL A 214 20.07 2.71 -12.61
C VAL A 214 20.76 2.17 -13.83
N LYS A 215 20.04 1.38 -14.63
CA LYS A 215 20.57 0.78 -15.86
C LYS A 215 19.83 1.29 -17.08
N LYS A 216 20.55 1.78 -18.04
CA LYS A 216 19.97 2.19 -19.32
C LYS A 216 19.63 0.96 -20.17
N ILE A 217 18.38 0.85 -20.61
CA ILE A 217 17.88 -0.22 -21.47
C ILE A 217 17.19 0.43 -22.67
N LYS A 218 17.88 0.51 -23.81
CA LYS A 218 17.39 1.25 -25.00
C LYS A 218 17.06 2.70 -24.66
N ASP A 219 15.78 3.05 -24.71
CA ASP A 219 15.28 4.41 -24.46
C ASP A 219 14.67 4.60 -23.07
N GLU A 220 14.82 3.63 -22.17
CA GLU A 220 14.30 3.67 -20.80
C GLU A 220 15.42 3.40 -19.80
N PHE A 221 15.22 3.87 -18.57
CA PHE A 221 16.08 3.56 -17.43
C PHE A 221 15.36 2.59 -16.50
N LEU A 222 15.94 1.44 -16.24
CA LEU A 222 15.51 0.53 -15.19
C LEU A 222 16.15 0.92 -13.88
N ILE A 223 15.33 1.27 -12.89
CA ILE A 223 15.76 1.69 -11.56
C ILE A 223 15.33 0.61 -10.57
N LYS A 224 16.28 0.13 -9.77
CA LYS A 224 16.07 -0.88 -8.71
C LYS A 224 16.81 -0.45 -7.47
N GLY A 225 16.20 -0.66 -6.31
CA GLY A 225 16.87 -0.29 -5.07
C GLY A 225 16.13 -0.75 -3.82
N TYR A 226 16.73 -0.39 -2.71
CA TYR A 226 16.22 -0.60 -1.36
C TYR A 226 15.96 0.77 -0.75
N VAL A 227 14.88 0.92 -0.01
CA VAL A 227 14.63 2.09 0.82
C VAL A 227 14.11 1.63 2.16
N ASN A 228 14.82 2.00 3.19
CA ASN A 228 14.50 1.64 4.56
C ASN A 228 14.20 2.91 5.34
N HIS A 229 13.39 2.77 6.33
CA HIS A 229 13.26 3.78 7.38
C HIS A 229 13.08 3.08 8.72
N ASP A 230 13.71 3.66 9.71
CA ASP A 230 13.44 3.36 11.09
C ASP A 230 12.09 3.96 11.49
N GLU A 231 11.72 3.95 12.74
CA GLU A 231 10.41 4.42 13.17
C GLU A 231 10.07 5.83 12.65
N LEU A 232 9.11 5.91 11.71
CA LEU A 232 8.51 7.15 11.24
C LEU A 232 7.21 7.43 11.97
N ASN A 233 7.10 8.62 12.53
CA ASN A 233 5.84 9.17 12.99
C ASN A 233 5.23 10.00 11.85
N ILE A 234 4.18 9.48 11.22
CA ILE A 234 3.56 10.11 10.05
C ILE A 234 2.54 11.15 10.55
N ASN A 235 2.82 12.42 10.31
CA ASN A 235 1.95 13.52 10.67
C ASN A 235 0.73 13.62 9.74
N GLN A 236 -0.29 14.41 10.14
CA GLN A 236 -1.56 14.53 9.41
C GLN A 236 -1.37 14.96 7.94
N LYS A 237 -0.44 15.88 7.66
CA LYS A 237 -0.14 16.33 6.28
C LYS A 237 0.36 15.17 5.41
N ASN A 238 1.24 14.34 5.95
CA ASN A 238 1.79 13.18 5.25
C ASN A 238 0.76 12.03 5.14
N LEU A 239 -0.13 11.86 6.14
CA LEU A 239 -1.26 10.95 6.05
C LEU A 239 -2.18 11.30 4.87
N GLU A 240 -2.52 12.58 4.72
CA GLU A 240 -3.35 13.05 3.61
C GLU A 240 -2.67 12.85 2.24
N LEU A 241 -1.37 13.03 2.19
CA LEU A 241 -0.62 12.93 0.93
C LEU A 241 -0.37 11.48 0.50
N PHE A 242 0.03 10.60 1.43
CA PHE A 242 0.53 9.26 1.11
C PHE A 242 -0.50 8.14 1.35
N ILE A 243 -1.41 8.30 2.31
CA ILE A 243 -2.30 7.21 2.75
C ILE A 243 -3.75 7.44 2.33
N LYS A 244 -4.27 8.64 2.49
CA LYS A 244 -5.66 8.99 2.15
C LYS A 244 -6.08 8.67 0.69
N PRO A 245 -5.19 8.78 -0.34
CA PRO A 245 -5.55 8.37 -1.70
C PRO A 245 -5.90 6.88 -1.84
N PHE A 246 -5.40 6.03 -0.93
CA PHE A 246 -5.67 4.58 -0.93
C PHE A 246 -6.79 4.19 0.03
N PHE A 247 -6.98 4.95 1.12
CA PHE A 247 -7.89 4.65 2.23
C PHE A 247 -8.73 5.88 2.61
N SER A 248 -9.45 6.44 1.64
CA SER A 248 -10.22 7.69 1.80
C SER A 248 -11.29 7.66 2.90
N ASN A 249 -11.79 6.47 3.25
CA ASN A 249 -12.87 6.28 4.22
C ASN A 249 -12.35 6.02 5.65
N LEU A 250 -11.03 5.95 5.85
CA LEU A 250 -10.45 5.76 7.17
C LEU A 250 -10.03 7.11 7.76
N ASN A 251 -10.52 7.42 8.93
CA ASN A 251 -10.05 8.55 9.72
C ASN A 251 -8.86 8.11 10.56
N ILE A 252 -7.67 8.20 9.98
CA ILE A 252 -6.41 7.83 10.62
C ILE A 252 -5.91 9.02 11.42
N GLU A 253 -5.65 8.83 12.70
CA GLU A 253 -5.15 9.88 13.60
C GLU A 253 -3.63 9.83 13.76
N ARG A 254 -3.07 8.63 13.89
CA ARG A 254 -1.64 8.42 14.11
C ARG A 254 -1.15 7.14 13.46
N ILE A 255 0.06 7.20 12.89
CA ILE A 255 0.80 6.01 12.47
C ILE A 255 2.25 6.15 12.88
N LYS A 256 2.79 5.13 13.56
CA LYS A 256 4.22 4.90 13.72
C LYS A 256 4.60 3.61 13.02
N VAL A 257 5.49 3.70 12.06
CA VAL A 257 5.84 2.58 11.19
C VAL A 257 7.34 2.56 10.90
N SER A 258 7.93 1.38 10.88
CA SER A 258 9.23 1.10 10.29
C SER A 258 9.07 0.18 9.10
N SER A 259 9.91 0.32 8.08
CA SER A 259 9.81 -0.55 6.91
C SER A 259 11.15 -0.80 6.20
N LYS A 260 11.22 -1.96 5.55
CA LYS A 260 12.23 -2.33 4.57
C LYS A 260 11.54 -2.53 3.23
N ASN A 261 11.96 -1.78 2.24
CA ASN A 261 11.27 -1.74 0.95
C ASN A 261 12.25 -2.06 -0.18
N ILE A 262 11.85 -2.94 -1.07
CA ILE A 262 12.52 -3.21 -2.34
C ILE A 262 11.63 -2.63 -3.43
N PHE A 263 12.21 -1.87 -4.33
CA PHE A 263 11.45 -1.29 -5.42
C PHE A 263 12.14 -1.48 -6.76
N SER A 264 11.34 -1.53 -7.81
CA SER A 264 11.83 -1.42 -9.18
C SER A 264 10.79 -0.71 -10.05
N PHE A 265 11.27 0.11 -10.97
CA PHE A 265 10.42 0.77 -11.97
C PHE A 265 11.23 1.14 -13.20
N LYS A 266 10.55 1.42 -14.30
CA LYS A 266 11.15 2.01 -15.48
C LYS A 266 10.83 3.49 -15.58
N LEU A 267 11.77 4.27 -16.10
CA LEU A 267 11.65 5.68 -16.35
C LEU A 267 11.98 5.95 -17.82
N ASN A 268 11.07 6.55 -18.57
CA ASN A 268 11.35 6.94 -19.94
C ASN A 268 12.09 8.29 -20.01
N LYS A 269 12.52 8.72 -21.20
CA LYS A 269 13.21 10.03 -21.42
C LYS A 269 12.36 11.25 -21.01
N LYS A 270 11.04 11.11 -20.88
CA LYS A 270 10.13 12.15 -20.37
C LYS A 270 9.90 12.07 -18.87
N PHE A 271 10.68 11.26 -18.14
CA PHE A 271 10.55 11.01 -16.70
C PHE A 271 9.19 10.46 -16.26
N GLN A 272 8.53 9.69 -17.12
CA GLN A 272 7.27 9.02 -16.77
C GLN A 272 7.56 7.62 -16.23
N PHE A 273 6.93 7.30 -15.11
CA PHE A 273 7.07 6.02 -14.42
C PHE A 273 6.26 4.93 -15.12
N LYS A 274 6.87 3.75 -15.26
CA LYS A 274 6.23 2.53 -15.75
C LYS A 274 6.69 1.32 -14.93
N ASP A 275 5.90 0.26 -14.96
CA ASP A 275 6.23 -1.05 -14.37
C ASP A 275 6.65 -0.98 -12.90
N LEU A 276 5.97 -0.13 -12.11
CA LEU A 276 6.27 0.02 -10.69
C LEU A 276 5.97 -1.28 -9.94
N ASN A 277 6.99 -1.82 -9.29
CA ASN A 277 6.93 -2.96 -8.38
C ASN A 277 7.52 -2.56 -7.04
N ILE A 278 6.81 -2.82 -5.95
CA ILE A 278 7.25 -2.56 -4.58
C ILE A 278 6.96 -3.79 -3.74
N GLU A 279 7.96 -4.25 -3.00
CA GLU A 279 7.82 -5.25 -1.95
C GLU A 279 8.28 -4.64 -0.63
N SER A 280 7.41 -4.67 0.37
CA SER A 280 7.67 -4.02 1.65
C SER A 280 7.40 -4.97 2.80
N GLU A 281 8.32 -5.01 3.75
CA GLU A 281 8.09 -5.56 5.08
C GLU A 281 8.00 -4.40 6.07
N MET A 282 6.87 -4.31 6.76
CA MET A 282 6.55 -3.20 7.64
C MET A 282 6.23 -3.70 9.04
N LEU A 283 6.66 -2.94 10.04
CA LEU A 283 6.21 -3.07 11.42
C LEU A 283 5.46 -1.79 11.79
N ILE A 284 4.17 -1.92 12.00
CA ILE A 284 3.34 -0.84 12.55
C ILE A 284 3.34 -0.96 14.07
N ASN A 285 4.07 -0.08 14.75
CA ASN A 285 4.15 -0.04 16.20
C ASN A 285 2.89 0.55 16.81
N GLU A 286 2.36 1.62 16.19
CA GLU A 286 1.12 2.28 16.58
C GLU A 286 0.34 2.68 15.31
N PHE A 287 -0.94 2.35 15.30
CA PHE A 287 -1.88 2.82 14.30
C PHE A 287 -3.22 3.08 14.95
N GLU A 288 -3.67 4.32 14.91
CA GLU A 288 -4.88 4.78 15.56
C GLU A 288 -5.89 5.25 14.52
N VAL A 289 -7.10 4.68 14.60
CA VAL A 289 -8.21 4.96 13.68
C VAL A 289 -9.44 5.34 14.46
N PHE A 290 -10.09 6.43 14.07
CA PHE A 290 -11.39 6.79 14.61
C PHE A 290 -12.48 5.82 14.12
N ASN A 291 -13.25 5.28 15.05
CA ASN A 291 -14.31 4.31 14.76
C ASN A 291 -15.59 5.01 14.33
N ASN A 292 -15.86 4.98 13.03
CA ASN A 292 -17.11 5.47 12.44
C ASN A 292 -18.18 4.36 12.29
N LEU A 293 -17.86 3.11 12.67
CA LEU A 293 -18.74 1.98 12.47
C LEU A 293 -19.60 1.76 13.72
N SER A 294 -20.90 1.48 13.52
CA SER A 294 -21.80 1.13 14.61
C SER A 294 -21.59 -0.32 15.07
N LEU A 295 -20.40 -0.63 15.61
CA LEU A 295 -20.03 -1.96 16.07
C LEU A 295 -20.43 -2.24 17.53
N LYS A 296 -21.05 -1.26 18.22
CA LYS A 296 -21.45 -1.39 19.63
C LYS A 296 -22.42 -2.55 19.88
N LYS A 297 -23.23 -2.91 18.85
CA LYS A 297 -24.13 -4.07 18.91
C LYS A 297 -23.39 -5.40 19.06
N PHE A 298 -22.11 -5.48 18.62
CA PHE A 298 -21.28 -6.67 18.70
C PHE A 298 -20.20 -6.57 19.79
N PHE A 299 -19.65 -5.38 19.98
CA PHE A 299 -18.59 -5.06 20.92
C PHE A 299 -19.09 -4.00 21.92
N PRO A 300 -19.72 -4.40 23.05
CA PRO A 300 -20.44 -3.48 23.92
C PRO A 300 -19.57 -2.39 24.55
N LYS A 301 -18.26 -2.66 24.73
CA LYS A 301 -17.28 -1.73 25.29
C LYS A 301 -16.36 -1.11 24.23
N ILE A 302 -16.80 -1.07 22.98
CA ILE A 302 -15.98 -0.58 21.87
C ILE A 302 -15.54 0.87 22.10
N LYS A 303 -14.28 1.13 21.87
CA LYS A 303 -13.66 2.46 22.00
C LYS A 303 -14.00 3.34 20.80
N LYS A 304 -13.97 4.66 20.99
CA LYS A 304 -14.09 5.65 19.91
C LYS A 304 -12.89 5.54 18.96
N ASN A 305 -11.68 5.37 19.53
CA ASN A 305 -10.46 5.16 18.75
C ASN A 305 -10.03 3.70 18.89
N ILE A 306 -9.82 3.06 17.76
CA ILE A 306 -9.31 1.69 17.69
C ILE A 306 -7.80 1.77 17.49
N PHE A 307 -7.06 1.03 18.32
CA PHE A 307 -5.61 1.00 18.30
C PHE A 307 -5.11 -0.34 17.77
N PHE A 308 -4.18 -0.27 16.83
CA PHE A 308 -3.44 -1.42 16.34
C PHE A 308 -2.00 -1.30 16.80
N SER A 309 -1.43 -2.39 17.30
CA SER A 309 -0.05 -2.41 17.79
C SER A 309 0.68 -3.68 17.38
N ASN A 310 1.99 -3.59 17.23
CA ASN A 310 2.86 -4.70 16.85
C ASN A 310 2.38 -5.44 15.58
N ASN A 311 1.84 -4.69 14.61
CA ASN A 311 1.36 -5.27 13.37
C ASN A 311 2.51 -5.45 12.38
N LYS A 312 2.80 -6.70 12.03
CA LYS A 312 3.75 -7.06 10.97
C LYS A 312 2.98 -7.20 9.66
N LEU A 313 3.43 -6.47 8.64
CA LEU A 313 2.82 -6.47 7.31
C LEU A 313 3.84 -6.84 6.24
N SER A 314 3.41 -7.67 5.31
CA SER A 314 4.08 -7.84 4.01
C SER A 314 3.18 -7.24 2.94
N VAL A 315 3.71 -6.30 2.18
CA VAL A 315 3.00 -5.59 1.11
C VAL A 315 3.70 -5.85 -0.22
N LYS A 316 2.94 -6.29 -1.21
CA LYS A 316 3.40 -6.40 -2.60
C LYS A 316 2.52 -5.54 -3.49
N TYR A 317 3.13 -4.63 -4.23
CA TYR A 317 2.43 -3.75 -5.18
C TYR A 317 3.04 -3.90 -6.56
N LYS A 318 2.21 -4.10 -7.57
CA LYS A 318 2.62 -4.18 -8.96
C LYS A 318 1.51 -3.69 -9.89
N ASN A 319 1.78 -2.66 -10.67
CA ASN A 319 0.87 -2.16 -11.73
C ASN A 319 -0.59 -2.01 -11.25
N ASN A 320 -0.82 -1.23 -10.20
CA ASN A 320 -2.13 -0.98 -9.56
C ASN A 320 -2.79 -2.18 -8.87
N ASN A 321 -2.13 -3.33 -8.84
CA ASN A 321 -2.54 -4.47 -8.02
C ASN A 321 -1.74 -4.48 -6.73
N PHE A 322 -2.34 -4.91 -5.64
CA PHE A 322 -1.61 -5.09 -4.38
C PHE A 322 -2.05 -6.33 -3.62
N SER A 323 -1.13 -6.85 -2.82
CA SER A 323 -1.38 -7.87 -1.82
C SER A 323 -0.82 -7.40 -0.49
N ILE A 324 -1.63 -7.39 0.55
CA ILE A 324 -1.25 -7.06 1.92
C ILE A 324 -1.55 -8.27 2.79
N ASN A 325 -0.57 -8.74 3.53
CA ASN A 325 -0.71 -9.81 4.51
C ASN A 325 -0.21 -9.27 5.85
N GLY A 326 -1.05 -9.30 6.86
CA GLY A 326 -0.74 -8.70 8.14
C GLY A 326 -1.24 -9.49 9.33
N ASN A 327 -0.51 -9.38 10.43
CA ASN A 327 -0.91 -9.88 11.73
C ASN A 327 -0.44 -8.93 12.85
N GLY A 328 -1.20 -8.88 13.92
CA GLY A 328 -0.85 -8.05 15.08
C GLY A 328 -1.98 -7.96 16.08
N ASN A 329 -1.86 -7.02 17.00
CA ASN A 329 -2.84 -6.79 18.04
C ASN A 329 -3.78 -5.63 17.66
N VAL A 330 -5.03 -5.75 18.07
CA VAL A 330 -6.04 -4.70 17.97
C VAL A 330 -6.70 -4.49 19.33
N LEU A 331 -6.77 -3.25 19.77
CA LEU A 331 -7.46 -2.83 20.97
C LEU A 331 -8.82 -2.23 20.59
N LEU A 332 -9.81 -3.09 20.43
CA LEU A 332 -11.19 -2.69 20.17
C LEU A 332 -11.90 -2.25 21.45
N GLN A 333 -11.64 -2.93 22.54
CA GLN A 333 -12.28 -2.77 23.83
C GLN A 333 -11.22 -2.62 24.94
N ASP A 334 -11.36 -3.31 26.08
CA ASP A 334 -10.48 -3.13 27.25
C ASP A 334 -9.16 -3.91 27.11
N LYS A 335 -9.15 -5.00 26.37
CA LYS A 335 -7.97 -5.88 26.18
C LYS A 335 -7.61 -5.99 24.70
N ASN A 336 -6.36 -6.33 24.43
CA ASN A 336 -5.90 -6.61 23.07
C ASN A 336 -6.45 -7.94 22.57
N ASP A 337 -6.98 -7.92 21.37
CA ASP A 337 -7.33 -9.10 20.58
C ASP A 337 -6.30 -9.30 19.47
N ASN A 338 -6.19 -10.52 18.95
CA ASN A 338 -5.27 -10.82 17.86
C ASN A 338 -6.02 -10.74 16.51
N LEU A 339 -5.46 -10.00 15.58
CA LEU A 339 -6.01 -9.80 14.24
C LEU A 339 -5.05 -10.28 13.17
N THR A 340 -5.52 -11.13 12.26
CA THR A 340 -4.80 -11.47 11.03
C THR A 340 -5.67 -11.08 9.83
N TYR A 341 -5.04 -10.57 8.76
CA TYR A 341 -5.77 -10.15 7.58
C TYR A 341 -4.94 -10.30 6.31
N ILE A 342 -5.63 -10.61 5.22
CA ILE A 342 -5.10 -10.67 3.87
C ILE A 342 -6.01 -9.82 2.99
N LEU A 343 -5.43 -8.87 2.27
CA LEU A 343 -6.13 -8.01 1.33
C LEU A 343 -5.45 -8.13 -0.04
N ASN A 344 -6.19 -8.53 -1.06
CA ASN A 344 -5.68 -8.63 -2.42
C ASN A 344 -6.54 -7.80 -3.36
N LYS A 345 -5.93 -6.84 -4.05
CA LYS A 345 -6.60 -6.09 -5.12
C LYS A 345 -6.03 -6.50 -6.46
N LYS A 346 -6.89 -6.99 -7.34
CA LYS A 346 -6.53 -7.33 -8.72
C LYS A 346 -7.66 -6.88 -9.67
N ASN A 347 -7.33 -6.14 -10.70
CA ASN A 347 -8.30 -5.68 -11.72
C ASN A 347 -9.54 -4.99 -11.10
N ASN A 348 -9.33 -4.14 -10.10
CA ASN A 348 -10.37 -3.44 -9.32
C ASN A 348 -11.32 -4.33 -8.51
N VAL A 349 -11.02 -5.60 -8.35
CA VAL A 349 -11.68 -6.48 -7.38
C VAL A 349 -10.81 -6.53 -6.13
N LEU A 350 -11.40 -6.31 -4.96
CA LEU A 350 -10.75 -6.43 -3.66
C LEU A 350 -11.23 -7.69 -2.96
N ASP A 351 -10.38 -8.70 -2.85
CA ASP A 351 -10.60 -9.88 -2.01
C ASP A 351 -10.02 -9.62 -0.61
N PHE A 352 -10.72 -10.07 0.42
CA PHE A 352 -10.22 -9.97 1.79
C PHE A 352 -10.50 -11.24 2.59
N LYS A 353 -9.57 -11.54 3.50
CA LYS A 353 -9.71 -12.57 4.54
C LYS A 353 -9.27 -11.97 5.85
N THR A 354 -10.08 -12.12 6.88
CA THR A 354 -9.79 -11.57 8.21
C THR A 354 -10.10 -12.61 9.27
N SER A 355 -9.26 -12.71 10.27
CA SER A 355 -9.46 -13.55 11.44
C SER A 355 -9.22 -12.73 12.70
N LEU A 356 -10.23 -12.63 13.56
CA LEU A 356 -10.17 -11.98 14.86
C LEU A 356 -10.30 -13.02 15.95
N LYS A 357 -9.32 -13.06 16.84
CA LYS A 357 -9.23 -13.99 17.97
C LYS A 357 -9.49 -13.20 19.25
N ILE A 358 -10.67 -13.40 19.84
CA ILE A 358 -11.14 -12.71 21.04
C ILE A 358 -10.97 -13.64 22.25
N LYS A 359 -10.19 -13.20 23.24
CA LYS A 359 -9.98 -14.00 24.46
C LYS A 359 -10.76 -13.40 25.64
N ASP A 360 -10.40 -12.22 26.07
CA ASP A 360 -10.87 -11.63 27.33
C ASP A 360 -11.94 -10.55 27.14
N ASN A 361 -12.19 -10.13 25.90
CA ASN A 361 -13.20 -9.12 25.60
C ASN A 361 -14.60 -9.73 25.40
N PRO A 362 -15.69 -9.04 25.78
CA PRO A 362 -17.04 -9.48 25.47
C PRO A 362 -17.34 -9.38 23.96
N PHE A 363 -18.18 -10.30 23.48
CA PHE A 363 -18.72 -10.27 22.12
C PHE A 363 -20.17 -10.76 22.14
N LEU A 364 -21.05 -10.05 21.44
CA LEU A 364 -22.50 -10.29 21.44
C LEU A 364 -23.04 -10.42 20.01
N ILE A 365 -24.11 -11.21 19.84
CA ILE A 365 -25.00 -11.14 18.66
C ILE A 365 -26.43 -11.03 19.20
N GLY A 366 -26.94 -9.78 19.31
CA GLY A 366 -28.20 -9.47 19.95
C GLY A 366 -29.38 -10.31 19.45
N PRO A 367 -29.67 -10.35 18.11
CA PRO A 367 -30.79 -11.11 17.55
C PRO A 367 -30.76 -12.62 17.86
N LEU A 368 -29.56 -13.17 18.10
CA LEU A 368 -29.38 -14.58 18.45
C LEU A 368 -29.34 -14.81 19.96
N ASN A 369 -29.46 -13.76 20.79
CA ASN A 369 -29.22 -13.84 22.22
C ASN A 369 -27.88 -14.52 22.59
N TYR A 370 -26.89 -14.42 21.68
CA TYR A 370 -25.57 -15.02 21.86
C TYR A 370 -24.64 -14.05 22.59
N GLU A 371 -23.96 -14.56 23.60
CA GLU A 371 -22.88 -13.88 24.31
C GLU A 371 -21.69 -14.83 24.43
N LYS A 372 -20.49 -14.32 24.09
CA LYS A 372 -19.24 -15.05 24.26
C LYS A 372 -19.04 -15.45 25.72
N ASN A 373 -18.69 -16.71 25.96
CA ASN A 373 -18.29 -17.16 27.28
C ASN A 373 -16.98 -16.49 27.70
N GLN A 374 -16.91 -16.01 28.95
CA GLN A 374 -15.74 -15.27 29.45
C GLN A 374 -14.44 -16.09 29.44
N ASN A 375 -14.54 -17.41 29.65
CA ASN A 375 -13.37 -18.28 29.79
C ASN A 375 -12.89 -18.86 28.45
N ASP A 376 -13.68 -18.75 27.40
CA ASP A 376 -13.39 -19.39 26.12
C ASP A 376 -12.81 -18.40 25.12
N GLU A 377 -12.06 -18.92 24.18
CA GLU A 377 -11.54 -18.14 23.06
C GLU A 377 -12.50 -18.24 21.88
N THR A 378 -12.92 -17.10 21.37
CA THR A 378 -13.77 -17.01 20.17
C THR A 378 -12.96 -16.62 18.96
N LEU A 379 -13.04 -17.42 17.90
CA LEU A 379 -12.40 -17.20 16.62
C LEU A 379 -13.43 -16.79 15.57
N ILE A 380 -13.37 -15.53 15.14
CA ILE A 380 -14.22 -14.99 14.06
C ILE A 380 -13.40 -14.94 12.78
N LYS A 381 -13.87 -15.56 11.70
CA LYS A 381 -13.26 -15.48 10.37
C LYS A 381 -14.26 -14.92 9.36
N ILE A 382 -13.79 -14.02 8.53
CA ILE A 382 -14.57 -13.43 7.44
C ILE A 382 -13.74 -13.47 6.16
N GLU A 383 -14.30 -14.06 5.11
CA GLU A 383 -13.75 -14.03 3.76
C GLU A 383 -14.76 -13.40 2.83
N GLY A 384 -14.33 -12.51 1.96
CA GLY A 384 -15.24 -11.86 1.05
C GLY A 384 -14.53 -11.11 -0.08
N LEU A 385 -15.34 -10.43 -0.87
CA LEU A 385 -14.85 -9.58 -1.94
C LEU A 385 -15.73 -8.34 -2.12
N LYS A 386 -15.13 -7.30 -2.66
CA LYS A 386 -15.82 -6.15 -3.23
C LYS A 386 -15.48 -6.11 -4.71
N ASP A 387 -16.49 -6.23 -5.55
CA ASP A 387 -16.30 -6.26 -6.99
C ASP A 387 -16.15 -4.85 -7.61
N LYS A 388 -15.87 -4.79 -8.91
CA LYS A 388 -15.75 -3.54 -9.67
C LYS A 388 -17.05 -2.71 -9.72
N ASN A 389 -18.21 -3.33 -9.47
CA ASN A 389 -19.52 -2.67 -9.45
C ASN A 389 -19.91 -2.22 -8.02
N ASN A 390 -18.99 -2.34 -7.05
CA ASN A 390 -19.22 -2.08 -5.63
C ASN A 390 -20.24 -3.03 -4.96
N LEU A 391 -20.48 -4.20 -5.53
CA LEU A 391 -21.17 -5.28 -4.83
C LEU A 391 -20.23 -5.84 -3.74
N PHE A 392 -20.78 -6.03 -2.55
CA PHE A 392 -20.06 -6.59 -1.42
C PHE A 392 -20.56 -8.00 -1.13
N GLN A 393 -19.67 -8.97 -1.22
CA GLN A 393 -19.97 -10.38 -0.95
C GLN A 393 -19.15 -10.88 0.23
N ILE A 394 -19.80 -11.43 1.22
CA ILE A 394 -19.20 -12.28 2.25
C ILE A 394 -19.31 -13.74 1.75
N LYS A 395 -18.22 -14.29 1.25
CA LYS A 395 -18.14 -15.70 0.81
C LYS A 395 -18.34 -16.65 1.98
N SER A 396 -17.71 -16.33 3.09
CA SER A 396 -17.88 -17.06 4.34
C SER A 396 -17.70 -16.17 5.55
N PHE A 397 -18.56 -16.34 6.51
CA PHE A 397 -18.42 -15.88 7.89
C PHE A 397 -18.45 -17.10 8.80
N SER A 398 -17.55 -17.20 9.75
CA SER A 398 -17.60 -18.23 10.79
C SER A 398 -17.20 -17.66 12.13
N LEU A 399 -17.96 -18.02 13.15
CA LEU A 399 -17.65 -17.86 14.55
C LEU A 399 -17.54 -19.25 15.18
N ASN A 400 -16.42 -19.52 15.81
CA ASN A 400 -16.16 -20.78 16.51
C ASN A 400 -15.68 -20.48 17.92
N GLU A 401 -16.34 -21.05 18.91
CA GLU A 401 -16.03 -20.95 20.32
C GLU A 401 -16.37 -22.30 20.97
N GLU A 402 -15.40 -23.06 21.33
CA GLU A 402 -15.57 -24.41 21.89
C GLU A 402 -16.65 -25.27 21.17
N LYS A 403 -17.89 -25.30 21.71
CA LYS A 403 -19.05 -26.01 21.15
C LYS A 403 -19.96 -25.10 20.32
N ASN A 404 -19.74 -23.80 20.33
CA ASN A 404 -20.56 -22.85 19.61
C ASN A 404 -20.02 -22.65 18.18
N LYS A 405 -20.91 -22.79 17.21
CA LYS A 405 -20.58 -22.65 15.80
C LYS A 405 -21.65 -21.86 15.05
N ILE A 406 -21.27 -20.74 14.45
CA ILE A 406 -22.12 -19.93 13.60
C ILE A 406 -21.43 -19.79 12.25
N GLU A 407 -22.11 -20.19 11.17
CA GLU A 407 -21.59 -20.06 9.80
C GLU A 407 -22.61 -19.42 8.88
N ILE A 408 -22.14 -18.51 8.03
CA ILE A 408 -22.90 -17.91 6.94
C ILE A 408 -22.08 -18.05 5.66
N LYS A 409 -22.73 -18.43 4.54
CA LYS A 409 -22.06 -18.57 3.23
C LYS A 409 -22.81 -17.78 2.16
N ASP A 410 -22.02 -17.17 1.27
CA ASP A 410 -22.45 -16.46 0.08
C ASP A 410 -23.52 -15.40 0.34
N LEU A 411 -23.26 -14.55 1.35
CA LEU A 411 -24.08 -13.39 1.67
C LEU A 411 -23.68 -12.22 0.77
N ILE A 412 -24.58 -11.78 -0.11
CA ILE A 412 -24.33 -10.69 -1.07
C ILE A 412 -25.22 -9.49 -0.75
N PHE A 413 -24.57 -8.33 -0.71
CA PHE A 413 -25.22 -7.04 -0.52
C PHE A 413 -25.17 -6.21 -1.81
N ASN A 414 -26.25 -5.46 -2.06
CA ASN A 414 -26.24 -4.43 -3.09
C ASN A 414 -25.59 -3.12 -2.57
N LYS A 415 -25.55 -2.08 -3.42
CA LYS A 415 -24.97 -0.76 -3.06
C LYS A 415 -25.67 -0.05 -1.89
N LYS A 416 -26.91 -0.44 -1.55
CA LYS A 416 -27.68 0.09 -0.41
C LYS A 416 -27.55 -0.77 0.84
N PHE A 417 -26.61 -1.75 0.84
CA PHE A 417 -26.45 -2.75 1.89
C PHE A 417 -27.69 -3.62 2.16
N GLU A 418 -28.54 -3.81 1.15
CA GLU A 418 -29.63 -4.78 1.21
C GLU A 418 -29.12 -6.16 0.79
N ILE A 419 -29.56 -7.21 1.49
CA ILE A 419 -29.21 -8.60 1.19
C ILE A 419 -29.96 -9.02 -0.09
N ILE A 420 -29.22 -9.39 -1.12
CA ILE A 420 -29.76 -9.87 -2.40
C ILE A 420 -29.50 -11.36 -2.63
N ASN A 421 -28.61 -11.96 -1.87
CA ASN A 421 -28.37 -13.40 -1.87
C ASN A 421 -27.86 -13.86 -0.50
N LEU A 422 -28.23 -15.07 -0.12
CA LEU A 422 -27.76 -15.78 1.07
C LEU A 422 -27.90 -17.28 0.81
N ASP A 423 -26.81 -18.02 0.73
CA ASP A 423 -26.90 -19.45 0.35
C ASP A 423 -27.10 -20.38 1.54
N LYS A 424 -26.38 -20.12 2.64
CA LYS A 424 -26.44 -20.98 3.81
C LYS A 424 -26.24 -20.20 5.11
N VAL A 425 -27.05 -20.57 6.12
CA VAL A 425 -26.80 -20.23 7.53
C VAL A 425 -26.81 -21.53 8.33
N TYR A 426 -25.84 -21.67 9.21
CA TYR A 426 -25.74 -22.77 10.18
C TYR A 426 -25.48 -22.19 11.56
N LEU A 427 -26.39 -22.45 12.49
CA LEU A 427 -26.34 -21.99 13.87
C LEU A 427 -26.38 -23.21 14.78
N GLU A 428 -25.33 -23.43 15.52
CA GLU A 428 -25.28 -24.39 16.62
C GLU A 428 -24.55 -23.73 17.78
N TYR A 429 -25.32 -23.24 18.76
CA TYR A 429 -24.75 -22.43 19.83
C TYR A 429 -25.63 -22.48 21.10
N VAL A 430 -25.02 -22.18 22.23
CA VAL A 430 -25.71 -21.96 23.51
C VAL A 430 -25.90 -20.46 23.69
N ASP A 431 -27.16 -20.05 23.92
CA ASP A 431 -27.48 -18.65 24.15
C ASP A 431 -27.26 -18.22 25.61
N LYS A 432 -27.50 -16.94 25.89
CA LYS A 432 -27.38 -16.31 27.23
C LYS A 432 -28.25 -17.00 28.30
N GLU A 433 -29.37 -17.59 27.90
CA GLU A 433 -30.30 -18.32 28.74
C GLU A 433 -29.93 -19.81 28.85
N LYS A 434 -28.71 -20.19 28.39
CA LYS A 434 -28.18 -21.55 28.36
C LYS A 434 -29.01 -22.52 27.52
N GLN A 435 -29.76 -22.01 26.53
CA GLN A 435 -30.53 -22.85 25.61
C GLN A 435 -29.65 -23.23 24.40
N LYS A 436 -29.67 -24.53 24.05
CA LYS A 436 -28.93 -25.03 22.88
C LYS A 436 -29.74 -24.78 21.61
N ASN A 437 -29.34 -23.83 20.80
CA ASN A 437 -29.95 -23.51 19.52
C ASN A 437 -29.32 -24.30 18.38
N SER A 438 -30.16 -24.84 17.47
CA SER A 438 -29.72 -25.62 16.31
C SER A 438 -30.64 -25.33 15.12
N ILE A 439 -30.16 -24.44 14.20
CA ILE A 439 -30.92 -24.00 13.01
C ILE A 439 -30.02 -24.08 11.78
N LYS A 440 -30.61 -24.52 10.67
CA LYS A 440 -29.96 -24.59 9.37
C LYS A 440 -30.86 -24.05 8.27
N LEU A 441 -30.42 -22.99 7.62
CA LEU A 441 -31.02 -22.43 6.41
C LEU A 441 -30.16 -22.83 5.20
N ASN A 442 -30.77 -23.42 4.18
CA ASN A 442 -30.08 -23.74 2.93
C ASN A 442 -30.92 -23.25 1.74
N LYS A 443 -30.26 -22.65 0.77
CA LYS A 443 -30.83 -22.31 -0.52
C LYS A 443 -30.74 -23.49 -1.49
N LYS A 444 -31.83 -23.82 -2.16
CA LYS A 444 -31.88 -24.78 -3.29
C LYS A 444 -32.60 -24.11 -4.45
N LYS A 445 -31.85 -23.73 -5.51
CA LYS A 445 -32.35 -22.87 -6.60
C LYS A 445 -32.89 -21.56 -6.02
N ASP A 446 -34.17 -21.26 -6.21
CA ASP A 446 -34.85 -20.04 -5.76
C ASP A 446 -35.67 -20.24 -4.48
N LYS A 447 -35.46 -21.32 -3.76
CA LYS A 447 -36.19 -21.66 -2.53
C LYS A 447 -35.23 -21.86 -1.38
N TYR A 448 -35.66 -21.46 -0.19
CA TYR A 448 -34.95 -21.75 1.06
C TYR A 448 -35.65 -22.84 1.86
N SER A 449 -34.86 -23.62 2.54
CA SER A 449 -35.33 -24.57 3.55
C SER A 449 -34.70 -24.23 4.88
N LEU A 450 -35.52 -23.82 5.86
CA LEU A 450 -35.13 -23.58 7.24
C LEU A 450 -35.54 -24.78 8.07
N LYS A 451 -34.57 -25.47 8.69
CA LYS A 451 -34.78 -26.65 9.54
C LYS A 451 -34.03 -26.50 10.85
N GLY A 452 -34.56 -27.08 11.93
CA GLY A 452 -33.88 -27.09 13.21
C GLY A 452 -34.63 -27.84 14.30
N SER A 453 -33.88 -28.19 15.35
CA SER A 453 -34.48 -28.81 16.53
C SER A 453 -34.98 -27.78 17.56
N PHE A 454 -34.28 -26.65 17.69
CA PHE A 454 -34.64 -25.62 18.64
C PHE A 454 -34.10 -24.24 18.21
N PHE A 455 -34.91 -23.22 18.39
CA PHE A 455 -34.47 -21.82 18.22
C PHE A 455 -35.15 -20.89 19.24
N ASN A 456 -34.33 -20.15 20.01
CA ASN A 456 -34.83 -19.08 20.86
C ASN A 456 -35.04 -17.81 20.03
N ALA A 457 -36.27 -17.58 19.59
CA ALA A 457 -36.63 -16.44 18.75
C ALA A 457 -36.96 -15.17 19.56
N ASN A 458 -36.97 -15.23 20.89
CA ASN A 458 -37.41 -14.16 21.76
C ASN A 458 -36.76 -12.81 21.42
N LYS A 459 -35.41 -12.73 21.37
CA LYS A 459 -34.69 -11.49 21.05
C LYS A 459 -34.81 -11.06 19.58
N LEU A 460 -34.89 -12.01 18.68
CA LEU A 460 -35.13 -11.71 17.26
C LEU A 460 -36.49 -11.07 17.06
N ILE A 461 -37.54 -11.56 17.73
CA ILE A 461 -38.87 -10.99 17.68
C ILE A 461 -38.88 -9.58 18.28
N ASP A 462 -38.21 -9.34 19.43
CA ASP A 462 -38.10 -8.00 20.02
C ASP A 462 -37.48 -7.00 19.05
N GLU A 463 -36.39 -7.39 18.36
CA GLU A 463 -35.73 -6.50 17.39
C GLU A 463 -36.57 -6.26 16.12
N LEU A 464 -37.33 -7.25 15.67
CA LEU A 464 -38.25 -7.09 14.52
C LEU A 464 -39.45 -6.22 14.83
N LEU A 465 -39.85 -6.13 16.10
CA LEU A 465 -40.96 -5.30 16.56
C LEU A 465 -40.54 -3.87 16.96
N SER A 466 -39.24 -3.65 17.20
CA SER A 466 -38.72 -2.29 17.41
C SER A 466 -38.83 -1.49 16.11
N ASP A 467 -39.48 -0.33 16.16
CA ASP A 467 -39.74 0.58 15.02
C ASP A 467 -38.47 1.24 14.42
N ASP A 468 -37.31 0.62 14.52
CA ASP A 468 -36.14 1.11 13.83
C ASP A 468 -36.29 0.94 12.31
N ASP A 469 -36.19 2.03 11.58
CA ASP A 469 -36.34 2.20 10.11
C ASP A 469 -35.49 1.24 9.23
N ASN A 470 -34.81 0.28 9.81
CA ASN A 470 -33.96 -0.72 9.15
C ASN A 470 -34.66 -2.04 8.78
N SER A 471 -36.01 -2.11 8.86
CA SER A 471 -36.79 -3.35 8.66
C SER A 471 -36.73 -3.95 7.25
N ASN A 472 -36.14 -3.28 6.25
CA ASN A 472 -36.08 -3.74 4.86
C ASN A 472 -34.69 -4.18 4.39
N ILE A 473 -33.95 -4.93 5.24
CA ILE A 473 -32.59 -5.42 4.92
C ILE A 473 -32.64 -6.48 3.79
N PHE A 474 -33.75 -7.23 3.67
CA PHE A 474 -33.85 -8.32 2.69
C PHE A 474 -34.50 -7.86 1.39
N ASN A 475 -33.75 -7.97 0.29
CA ASN A 475 -34.26 -7.71 -1.06
C ASN A 475 -34.14 -9.00 -1.92
N ILE A 476 -34.85 -10.03 -1.47
CA ILE A 476 -34.84 -11.36 -2.08
C ILE A 476 -36.29 -11.76 -2.39
N ASN A 477 -36.55 -12.15 -3.63
CA ASN A 477 -37.81 -12.76 -4.04
C ASN A 477 -37.67 -14.28 -3.91
N THR A 478 -38.42 -14.89 -2.98
CA THR A 478 -38.20 -16.30 -2.67
C THR A 478 -39.35 -16.95 -1.92
N LYS A 479 -39.34 -18.29 -1.93
CA LYS A 479 -40.14 -19.14 -1.02
C LYS A 479 -39.23 -19.70 0.07
N ILE A 480 -39.63 -19.60 1.33
CA ILE A 480 -39.00 -20.21 2.49
C ILE A 480 -39.90 -21.31 3.02
N ASN A 481 -39.42 -22.52 3.02
CA ASN A 481 -40.06 -23.66 3.70
C ASN A 481 -39.45 -23.81 5.09
N ILE A 482 -40.27 -23.82 6.11
CA ILE A 482 -39.90 -23.87 7.55
C ILE A 482 -40.33 -25.19 8.13
N ASP A 483 -39.42 -25.80 8.92
CA ASP A 483 -39.64 -27.07 9.61
C ASP A 483 -38.70 -27.08 10.85
N VAL A 484 -39.24 -26.65 12.01
CA VAL A 484 -38.49 -26.48 13.26
C VAL A 484 -39.26 -27.16 14.38
N ASP A 485 -38.63 -28.10 15.06
CA ASP A 485 -39.31 -28.90 16.08
C ASP A 485 -39.82 -28.03 17.24
N LYS A 486 -39.03 -27.00 17.65
CA LYS A 486 -39.38 -26.15 18.78
C LYS A 486 -38.84 -24.74 18.62
N ILE A 487 -39.69 -23.72 18.76
CA ILE A 487 -39.32 -22.31 18.80
C ILE A 487 -39.77 -21.69 20.13
N ARG A 488 -38.82 -21.08 20.84
CA ARG A 488 -39.12 -20.26 22.01
C ARG A 488 -39.57 -18.86 21.59
N LEU A 489 -40.78 -18.49 21.97
CA LEU A 489 -41.33 -17.15 21.66
C LEU A 489 -40.99 -16.12 22.74
N ASP A 490 -41.05 -16.55 24.01
CA ASP A 490 -40.67 -15.74 25.17
C ASP A 490 -40.15 -16.67 26.31
N ASN A 491 -40.04 -16.14 27.53
CA ASN A 491 -39.52 -16.90 28.67
C ASN A 491 -40.45 -18.02 29.18
N GLU A 492 -41.73 -17.99 28.80
CA GLU A 492 -42.77 -18.91 29.31
C GLU A 492 -43.28 -19.85 28.25
N TYR A 493 -43.29 -19.44 26.96
CA TYR A 493 -44.00 -20.16 25.92
C TYR A 493 -43.12 -20.65 24.79
N ASP A 494 -43.22 -21.91 24.50
CA ASP A 494 -42.60 -22.61 23.37
C ASP A 494 -43.69 -22.98 22.34
N LEU A 495 -43.36 -22.85 21.07
CA LEU A 495 -44.19 -23.33 19.95
C LEU A 495 -43.53 -24.59 19.39
N LEU A 496 -44.27 -25.72 19.40
CA LEU A 496 -43.81 -27.01 18.94
C LEU A 496 -44.25 -27.29 17.52
N ASN A 497 -43.44 -28.10 16.77
CA ASN A 497 -43.69 -28.54 15.40
C ASN A 497 -44.03 -27.38 14.46
N PHE A 498 -43.24 -26.33 14.57
CA PHE A 498 -43.46 -25.11 13.77
C PHE A 498 -43.05 -25.35 12.32
N SER A 499 -44.06 -25.33 11.43
CA SER A 499 -43.83 -25.64 10.02
C SER A 499 -44.67 -24.78 9.09
N GLY A 500 -44.27 -24.72 7.81
CA GLY A 500 -45.04 -24.06 6.77
C GLY A 500 -44.19 -23.34 5.73
N ASP A 501 -44.82 -22.45 4.99
CA ASP A 501 -44.23 -21.75 3.87
C ASP A 501 -44.41 -20.22 3.99
N ILE A 502 -43.38 -19.46 3.63
CA ILE A 502 -43.44 -18.01 3.47
C ILE A 502 -42.99 -17.66 2.04
N PHE A 503 -43.72 -16.77 1.37
CA PHE A 503 -43.37 -16.22 0.07
C PHE A 503 -43.08 -14.73 0.21
N ILE A 504 -41.89 -14.34 -0.16
CA ILE A 504 -41.44 -12.96 -0.17
C ILE A 504 -41.36 -12.50 -1.63
N LYS A 505 -41.96 -11.37 -1.94
CA LYS A 505 -41.87 -10.69 -3.24
C LYS A 505 -41.80 -9.18 -3.00
N ASP A 506 -40.87 -8.51 -3.68
CA ASP A 506 -40.66 -7.06 -3.60
C ASP A 506 -40.55 -6.57 -2.15
N LYS A 507 -39.73 -7.27 -1.36
CA LYS A 507 -39.47 -7.03 0.08
C LYS A 507 -40.67 -7.23 1.02
N LYS A 508 -41.78 -7.76 0.53
CA LYS A 508 -43.00 -7.98 1.30
C LYS A 508 -43.34 -9.45 1.36
N VAL A 509 -43.87 -9.89 2.51
CA VAL A 509 -44.48 -11.20 2.62
C VAL A 509 -45.86 -11.12 1.90
N THR A 510 -45.95 -11.83 0.77
CA THR A 510 -47.17 -11.88 -0.05
C THR A 510 -48.07 -13.07 0.29
N LYS A 511 -47.46 -14.22 0.66
CA LYS A 511 -48.18 -15.40 1.14
C LYS A 511 -47.42 -16.01 2.31
N ALA A 512 -48.15 -16.46 3.31
CA ALA A 512 -47.64 -17.28 4.39
C ALA A 512 -48.68 -18.31 4.80
N ASN A 513 -48.24 -19.49 5.17
CA ASN A 513 -49.08 -20.52 5.81
C ASN A 513 -48.23 -21.24 6.82
N LEU A 514 -48.38 -20.86 8.09
CA LEU A 514 -47.55 -21.35 9.19
C LEU A 514 -48.43 -22.02 10.23
N VAL A 515 -48.00 -23.14 10.75
CA VAL A 515 -48.68 -23.89 11.79
C VAL A 515 -47.69 -24.28 12.89
N GLY A 516 -48.23 -24.41 14.10
CA GLY A 516 -47.45 -24.89 15.25
C GLY A 516 -48.40 -25.21 16.41
N ASN A 517 -47.87 -25.74 17.52
CA ASN A 517 -48.66 -26.12 18.67
C ASN A 517 -48.11 -25.51 19.96
N PHE A 518 -48.94 -24.89 20.75
CA PHE A 518 -48.63 -24.62 22.16
C PHE A 518 -49.04 -25.87 22.96
N SER A 519 -48.12 -26.55 23.65
CA SER A 519 -48.29 -27.78 24.39
C SER A 519 -49.71 -28.44 24.37
N ASN A 520 -49.84 -29.74 24.36
CA ASN A 520 -51.08 -30.50 24.48
C ASN A 520 -52.18 -30.09 23.46
N ASP A 521 -51.89 -30.18 22.16
CA ASP A 521 -52.84 -30.01 21.04
C ASP A 521 -53.40 -28.61 20.82
N LYS A 522 -52.96 -27.58 21.55
CA LYS A 522 -53.36 -26.20 21.31
C LYS A 522 -52.68 -25.65 20.07
N LYS A 523 -53.40 -25.47 18.97
CA LYS A 523 -52.88 -25.10 17.65
C LYS A 523 -52.73 -23.60 17.49
N LEU A 524 -51.70 -23.23 16.76
CA LEU A 524 -51.52 -21.93 16.14
C LEU A 524 -51.57 -22.06 14.63
N LYS A 525 -52.36 -21.25 13.94
CA LYS A 525 -52.38 -21.17 12.49
C LYS A 525 -52.28 -19.70 12.08
N PHE A 526 -51.26 -19.39 11.30
CA PHE A 526 -51.03 -18.02 10.77
C PHE A 526 -51.02 -18.05 9.25
N THR A 527 -51.85 -17.21 8.61
CA THR A 527 -51.87 -17.11 7.16
C THR A 527 -51.78 -15.67 6.69
N ILE A 528 -51.09 -15.45 5.59
CA ILE A 528 -51.13 -14.24 4.79
C ILE A 528 -51.47 -14.66 3.37
N ASN A 529 -52.42 -13.95 2.75
CA ASN A 529 -52.72 -14.10 1.34
C ASN A 529 -52.96 -12.72 0.72
N THR A 530 -52.21 -12.42 -0.34
CA THR A 530 -52.31 -11.16 -1.06
C THR A 530 -52.85 -11.44 -2.46
N ASN A 531 -54.06 -10.94 -2.77
CA ASN A 531 -54.69 -11.00 -4.07
C ASN A 531 -55.00 -9.57 -4.51
N ASP A 532 -54.58 -9.16 -5.71
CA ASP A 532 -54.91 -7.86 -6.34
C ASP A 532 -54.79 -6.66 -5.40
N ASN A 533 -53.68 -6.52 -4.73
CA ASN A 533 -53.40 -5.46 -3.73
C ASN A 533 -54.17 -5.55 -2.40
N ASN A 534 -55.03 -6.54 -2.22
CA ASN A 534 -55.67 -6.79 -0.93
C ASN A 534 -54.89 -7.86 -0.16
N LYS A 535 -54.28 -7.48 0.95
CA LYS A 535 -53.55 -8.38 1.86
C LYS A 535 -54.45 -8.82 2.99
N ILE A 536 -54.80 -10.09 3.00
CA ILE A 536 -55.57 -10.71 4.09
C ILE A 536 -54.62 -11.42 5.02
N THR A 537 -54.66 -11.10 6.30
CA THR A 537 -53.89 -11.75 7.36
C THR A 537 -54.85 -12.39 8.36
N THR A 538 -54.65 -13.67 8.67
CA THR A 538 -55.42 -14.35 9.72
C THR A 538 -54.45 -14.98 10.73
N LEU A 539 -54.83 -14.95 11.99
CA LEU A 539 -54.16 -15.64 13.07
C LEU A 539 -55.21 -16.31 13.94
N TYR A 540 -55.15 -17.64 14.01
CA TYR A 540 -55.98 -18.44 14.91
C TYR A 540 -55.11 -19.13 15.92
N VAL A 541 -55.48 -19.03 17.21
CA VAL A 541 -54.71 -19.64 18.31
C VAL A 541 -55.66 -20.19 19.34
N ASP A 542 -55.58 -21.50 19.66
CA ASP A 542 -56.36 -22.17 20.69
C ASP A 542 -56.04 -21.72 22.12
N LYS A 543 -54.85 -21.10 22.32
CA LYS A 543 -54.40 -20.51 23.58
C LYS A 543 -53.98 -19.05 23.31
N ALA A 544 -54.80 -18.11 23.63
CA ALA A 544 -54.59 -16.68 23.31
C ALA A 544 -53.43 -16.06 24.11
N GLU A 545 -53.29 -16.45 25.36
CA GLU A 545 -52.37 -15.87 26.34
C GLU A 545 -50.93 -15.61 25.82
N PRO A 546 -50.23 -16.59 25.16
CA PRO A 546 -48.85 -16.37 24.68
C PRO A 546 -48.74 -15.21 23.70
N ILE A 547 -49.71 -15.05 22.84
CA ILE A 547 -49.74 -14.01 21.80
C ILE A 547 -50.14 -12.65 22.39
N VAL A 548 -51.20 -12.66 23.21
CA VAL A 548 -51.75 -11.43 23.84
C VAL A 548 -50.72 -10.79 24.78
N ARG A 549 -50.04 -11.58 25.62
CA ARG A 549 -48.99 -11.10 26.51
C ARG A 549 -47.79 -10.59 25.72
N ARG A 550 -47.35 -11.30 24.71
CA ARG A 550 -46.16 -10.95 23.91
C ARG A 550 -46.35 -9.63 23.15
N TYR A 551 -47.47 -9.46 22.52
CA TYR A 551 -47.74 -8.30 21.67
C TYR A 551 -48.54 -7.20 22.35
N LYS A 552 -48.95 -7.41 23.64
CA LYS A 552 -49.68 -6.44 24.46
C LYS A 552 -50.97 -5.90 23.79
N PHE A 553 -51.62 -6.73 22.99
CA PHE A 553 -52.85 -6.34 22.28
C PHE A 553 -53.99 -5.94 23.22
N ILE A 554 -54.12 -6.62 24.35
CA ILE A 554 -55.19 -6.41 25.35
C ILE A 554 -54.59 -6.65 26.74
N LYS A 555 -55.02 -5.89 27.76
CA LYS A 555 -54.66 -6.11 29.17
C LYS A 555 -55.66 -7.05 29.84
N GLY A 556 -55.17 -8.01 30.63
CA GLY A 556 -56.00 -8.84 31.50
C GLY A 556 -56.69 -10.00 30.80
N PHE A 557 -56.14 -10.52 29.71
CA PHE A 557 -56.65 -11.66 28.99
C PHE A 557 -55.78 -12.91 29.29
N ASP A 558 -56.28 -13.81 30.14
CA ASP A 558 -55.50 -14.93 30.64
C ASP A 558 -55.94 -16.31 30.09
N GLU A 559 -57.13 -16.42 29.51
CA GLU A 559 -57.68 -17.70 28.97
C GLU A 559 -58.43 -17.48 27.64
N GLY A 560 -58.66 -18.56 26.90
CA GLY A 560 -59.45 -18.59 25.67
C GLY A 560 -58.64 -18.70 24.38
N SER A 561 -59.36 -18.66 23.27
CA SER A 561 -58.78 -18.66 21.91
C SER A 561 -58.71 -17.25 21.35
N LEU A 562 -57.82 -17.03 20.38
CA LEU A 562 -57.70 -15.77 19.66
C LEU A 562 -57.98 -16.04 18.18
N ASP A 563 -58.93 -15.27 17.63
CA ASP A 563 -59.18 -15.22 16.19
C ASP A 563 -59.00 -13.77 15.70
N PHE A 564 -57.90 -13.56 14.96
CA PHE A 564 -57.57 -12.27 14.39
C PHE A 564 -57.66 -12.34 12.87
N TYR A 565 -58.36 -11.36 12.31
CA TYR A 565 -58.50 -11.12 10.88
C TYR A 565 -58.15 -9.68 10.57
N SER A 566 -57.34 -9.47 9.53
CA SER A 566 -57.03 -8.15 9.01
C SER A 566 -57.08 -8.18 7.49
N SER A 567 -57.74 -7.19 6.90
CA SER A 567 -57.73 -6.93 5.47
C SER A 567 -57.16 -5.53 5.22
N LYS A 568 -56.14 -5.44 4.40
CA LYS A 568 -55.48 -4.18 4.06
C LYS A 568 -55.33 -4.07 2.55
N ASN A 569 -55.92 -3.03 1.97
CA ASN A 569 -55.71 -2.61 0.58
C ASN A 569 -54.89 -1.29 0.54
N SER A 570 -54.75 -0.69 -0.64
CA SER A 570 -54.05 0.59 -0.81
C SER A 570 -54.67 1.76 -0.04
N ASN A 571 -55.99 1.72 0.24
CA ASN A 571 -56.76 2.85 0.75
C ASN A 571 -57.38 2.58 2.14
N GLU A 572 -57.58 1.33 2.52
CA GLU A 572 -58.30 0.96 3.73
C GLU A 572 -57.65 -0.20 4.47
N SER A 573 -57.70 -0.18 5.78
CA SER A 573 -57.29 -1.28 6.63
C SER A 573 -58.39 -1.58 7.67
N THR A 574 -58.88 -2.80 7.68
CA THR A 574 -59.85 -3.27 8.69
C THR A 574 -59.24 -4.42 9.47
N SER A 575 -59.44 -4.44 10.78
CA SER A 575 -59.00 -5.54 11.66
C SER A 575 -60.13 -5.94 12.57
N LYS A 576 -60.32 -7.24 12.78
CA LYS A 576 -61.28 -7.84 13.72
C LYS A 576 -60.53 -8.79 14.64
N LEU A 577 -60.83 -8.71 15.91
CA LEU A 577 -60.33 -9.58 16.96
C LEU A 577 -61.51 -10.22 17.68
N LYS A 578 -61.51 -11.52 17.87
CA LYS A 578 -62.52 -12.25 18.62
C LYS A 578 -61.83 -13.12 19.70
#